data_b637db205c8bb50df0db9a236c4a2c4f
#
_entry.id   b637db205c8bb50df0db9a236c4a2c4f
#
_cell.length_a   1.000
_cell.length_b   1.000
_cell.length_c   1.000
_cell.angle_alpha   90.00
_cell.angle_beta   90.00
_cell.angle_gamma   90.00
#
_symmetry.space_group_name_H-M   'P 1'
#
loop_
_entity.id
_entity.type
_entity.pdbx_description
1 polymer ?
#
loop_
_entity_poly.entity_id
_entity_poly.type
_entity_poly.pdbx_seq_one_letter_code
_entity_poly.pdbx_strand_id
1 'polypeptide(L)'
;MNKKNETQAINFLRGVPSEEALSRLIPLASEGYAKVIERYGTDVLQYGHFTGFKPLRDLIGSLHDVNPERVMVGNGGLEVISLFLKSLPRESNIIVEETSYDRVLLDAQSYGHHVIGIQLTPEGVDLDHFGDVVNNVSATAFYGIPFHHNPTGINYTEENRMAVERVCREKKILCVWDVCYQDLRYDGKRNGSIDISEWGPILSSSFTKTISPGTKCGYMIVPNHYGEHLSRIVANTRINPNLPTQAFIADFIESGRFDDFLAYLCTLYKPRMEALNSALHALLPGAFPVAITGGFFTSLTLENISSDQEASFIKCAKEAGVGIAAAWDAVAPNFREEMRKKGLFIRLTFPAYEPHKIEWGISKLKETADLFG
;
A
#
# COMPACT_ATOMS: atom_id res chain seq x y z
N MET A 1 -16.44 34.83 -24.53
CA MET A 1 -16.85 33.91 -23.47
C MET A 1 -15.58 33.50 -22.72
N ASN A 2 -15.44 33.97 -21.49
CA ASN A 2 -14.26 33.78 -20.66
C ASN A 2 -14.10 32.30 -20.30
N LYS A 3 -13.03 31.65 -20.77
CA LYS A 3 -12.49 30.49 -20.07
C LYS A 3 -12.06 31.03 -18.70
N LYS A 4 -12.83 30.69 -17.64
CA LYS A 4 -12.43 30.88 -16.26
C LYS A 4 -11.03 30.27 -16.14
N ASN A 5 -10.08 31.02 -15.60
CA ASN A 5 -8.82 30.54 -15.09
C ASN A 5 -9.17 29.38 -14.08
N GLU A 6 -9.15 28.16 -14.52
CA GLU A 6 -9.04 27.03 -13.59
C GLU A 6 -7.70 27.27 -12.89
N THR A 7 -7.77 27.65 -11.63
CA THR A 7 -6.62 27.80 -10.77
C THR A 7 -5.87 26.48 -10.83
N GLN A 8 -4.70 26.50 -11.43
CA GLN A 8 -3.85 25.35 -11.60
C GLN A 8 -3.44 24.91 -10.18
N ALA A 9 -4.03 23.85 -9.67
CA ALA A 9 -3.75 23.33 -8.33
C ALA A 9 -3.57 21.82 -8.40
N ILE A 10 -2.62 21.29 -7.63
CA ILE A 10 -2.35 19.87 -7.50
C ILE A 10 -2.36 19.48 -6.02
N ASN A 11 -2.89 18.31 -5.70
CA ASN A 11 -2.93 17.80 -4.33
C ASN A 11 -2.25 16.42 -4.26
N PHE A 12 -1.05 16.40 -3.72
CA PHE A 12 -0.24 15.19 -3.59
C PHE A 12 -0.57 14.32 -2.35
N LEU A 13 -1.63 14.65 -1.58
CA LEU A 13 -1.92 14.00 -0.29
C LEU A 13 -2.52 12.60 -0.41
N ARG A 14 -3.43 12.39 -1.37
CA ARG A 14 -4.23 11.16 -1.44
C ARG A 14 -3.80 10.26 -2.59
N GLY A 15 -3.36 9.03 -2.25
CA GLY A 15 -3.13 7.96 -3.22
C GLY A 15 -4.43 7.37 -3.75
N VAL A 16 -5.05 8.08 -4.70
CA VAL A 16 -6.30 7.67 -5.34
C VAL A 16 -6.08 7.40 -6.82
N PRO A 17 -6.85 6.46 -7.43
CA PRO A 17 -6.89 6.30 -8.88
C PRO A 17 -7.36 7.59 -9.55
N SER A 18 -6.99 7.74 -10.82
CA SER A 18 -7.46 8.87 -11.63
C SER A 18 -8.95 8.76 -11.99
N GLU A 19 -9.54 9.90 -12.35
CA GLU A 19 -10.94 9.94 -12.79
C GLU A 19 -11.14 9.12 -14.09
N GLU A 20 -10.16 9.12 -15.00
CA GLU A 20 -10.21 8.32 -16.23
C GLU A 20 -10.25 6.83 -15.92
N ALA A 21 -9.45 6.37 -14.94
CA ALA A 21 -9.46 4.97 -14.51
C ALA A 21 -10.83 4.57 -13.96
N LEU A 22 -11.41 5.40 -13.08
CA LEU A 22 -12.73 5.15 -12.52
C LEU A 22 -13.83 5.23 -13.57
N SER A 23 -13.79 6.20 -14.48
CA SER A 23 -14.75 6.32 -15.57
C SER A 23 -14.73 5.11 -16.51
N ARG A 24 -13.55 4.57 -16.79
CA ARG A 24 -13.38 3.32 -17.56
C ARG A 24 -14.00 2.11 -16.86
N LEU A 25 -13.98 2.10 -15.53
CA LEU A 25 -14.54 1.00 -14.74
C LEU A 25 -16.08 1.03 -14.66
N ILE A 26 -16.73 2.20 -14.76
CA ILE A 26 -18.19 2.36 -14.55
C ILE A 26 -19.02 1.35 -15.35
N PRO A 27 -18.90 1.24 -16.69
CA PRO A 27 -19.72 0.30 -17.47
C PRO A 27 -19.40 -1.15 -17.11
N LEU A 28 -18.13 -1.49 -16.85
CA LEU A 28 -17.69 -2.83 -16.48
C LEU A 28 -18.28 -3.24 -15.11
N ALA A 29 -18.28 -2.33 -14.14
CA ALA A 29 -18.84 -2.58 -12.83
C ALA A 29 -20.38 -2.69 -12.88
N SER A 30 -21.06 -1.81 -13.63
CA SER A 30 -22.52 -1.84 -13.77
C SER A 30 -23.01 -3.17 -14.33
N GLU A 31 -22.39 -3.63 -15.43
CA GLU A 31 -22.70 -4.92 -16.05
C GLU A 31 -22.33 -6.09 -15.12
N GLY A 32 -21.13 -6.05 -14.52
CA GLY A 32 -20.64 -7.12 -13.67
C GLY A 32 -21.48 -7.32 -12.39
N TYR A 33 -21.87 -6.25 -11.70
CA TYR A 33 -22.74 -6.37 -10.53
C TYR A 33 -24.12 -6.92 -10.89
N ALA A 34 -24.75 -6.49 -12.00
CA ALA A 34 -26.02 -7.03 -12.46
C ALA A 34 -25.91 -8.53 -12.73
N LYS A 35 -24.88 -8.92 -13.51
CA LYS A 35 -24.61 -10.32 -13.87
C LYS A 35 -24.43 -11.23 -12.65
N VAL A 36 -23.65 -10.81 -11.64
CA VAL A 36 -23.41 -11.67 -10.48
C VAL A 36 -24.62 -11.77 -9.55
N ILE A 37 -25.43 -10.73 -9.45
CA ILE A 37 -26.71 -10.80 -8.72
C ILE A 37 -27.67 -11.75 -9.42
N GLU A 38 -27.77 -11.71 -10.74
CA GLU A 38 -28.57 -12.67 -11.52
C GLU A 38 -28.04 -14.10 -11.38
N ARG A 39 -26.71 -14.31 -11.46
CA ARG A 39 -26.08 -15.64 -11.38
C ARG A 39 -26.20 -16.29 -10.00
N TYR A 40 -25.98 -15.53 -8.94
CA TYR A 40 -25.90 -16.06 -7.57
C TYR A 40 -27.13 -15.79 -6.71
N GLY A 41 -28.00 -14.87 -7.13
CA GLY A 41 -29.26 -14.59 -6.45
C GLY A 41 -29.14 -14.35 -4.95
N THR A 42 -29.85 -15.16 -4.17
CA THR A 42 -29.85 -15.05 -2.71
C THR A 42 -28.51 -15.35 -2.06
N ASP A 43 -27.64 -16.11 -2.68
CA ASP A 43 -26.35 -16.51 -2.08
C ASP A 43 -25.42 -15.32 -1.82
N VAL A 44 -25.53 -14.27 -2.62
CA VAL A 44 -24.73 -13.03 -2.41
C VAL A 44 -25.47 -11.95 -1.65
N LEU A 45 -26.78 -12.13 -1.43
CA LEU A 45 -27.64 -11.18 -0.71
C LEU A 45 -27.93 -11.62 0.73
N GLN A 46 -27.61 -12.86 1.10
CA GLN A 46 -27.79 -13.43 2.43
C GLN A 46 -26.46 -13.41 3.20
N TYR A 47 -26.48 -13.80 4.46
CA TYR A 47 -25.28 -14.07 5.23
C TYR A 47 -24.42 -15.17 4.60
N GLY A 48 -23.12 -14.95 4.57
CA GLY A 48 -22.15 -15.89 4.03
C GLY A 48 -21.12 -16.32 5.07
N HIS A 49 -20.02 -16.90 4.58
CA HIS A 49 -18.95 -17.35 5.45
C HIS A 49 -18.04 -16.17 5.87
N PHE A 50 -17.56 -16.20 7.11
CA PHE A 50 -16.71 -15.13 7.67
C PHE A 50 -15.36 -14.98 6.93
N THR A 51 -14.87 -16.05 6.28
CA THR A 51 -13.63 -15.97 5.46
C THR A 51 -13.87 -15.38 4.07
N GLY A 52 -15.12 -15.14 3.68
CA GLY A 52 -15.46 -14.53 2.40
C GLY A 52 -16.13 -15.48 1.41
N PHE A 53 -16.41 -14.96 0.22
CA PHE A 53 -17.13 -15.63 -0.85
C PHE A 53 -16.27 -16.76 -1.46
N LYS A 54 -16.80 -17.99 -1.41
CA LYS A 54 -16.01 -19.18 -1.79
C LYS A 54 -15.45 -19.11 -3.21
N PRO A 55 -16.21 -18.73 -4.27
CA PRO A 55 -15.64 -18.64 -5.61
C PRO A 55 -14.44 -17.68 -5.72
N LEU A 56 -14.46 -16.54 -5.01
CA LEU A 56 -13.31 -15.64 -5.01
C LEU A 56 -12.12 -16.23 -4.25
N ARG A 57 -12.36 -16.93 -3.13
CA ARG A 57 -11.30 -17.63 -2.39
C ARG A 57 -10.65 -18.74 -3.23
N ASP A 58 -11.47 -19.53 -3.95
CA ASP A 58 -10.99 -20.59 -4.84
C ASP A 58 -10.12 -20.00 -5.96
N LEU A 59 -10.54 -18.88 -6.54
CA LEU A 59 -9.80 -18.19 -7.58
C LEU A 59 -8.47 -17.62 -7.07
N ILE A 60 -8.47 -16.94 -5.93
CA ILE A 60 -7.23 -16.44 -5.30
C ILE A 60 -6.30 -17.60 -4.96
N GLY A 61 -6.85 -18.71 -4.42
CA GLY A 61 -6.08 -19.91 -4.16
C GLY A 61 -5.39 -20.46 -5.42
N SER A 62 -6.12 -20.49 -6.54
CA SER A 62 -5.57 -20.92 -7.83
C SER A 62 -4.51 -19.96 -8.39
N LEU A 63 -4.71 -18.64 -8.26
CA LEU A 63 -3.73 -17.63 -8.71
C LEU A 63 -2.39 -17.71 -7.96
N HIS A 64 -2.44 -18.14 -6.71
CA HIS A 64 -1.26 -18.22 -5.84
C HIS A 64 -0.77 -19.66 -5.59
N ASP A 65 -1.38 -20.65 -6.24
CA ASP A 65 -1.09 -22.09 -6.03
C ASP A 65 -1.15 -22.52 -4.56
N VAL A 66 -2.20 -22.10 -3.85
CA VAL A 66 -2.44 -22.45 -2.45
C VAL A 66 -3.84 -23.02 -2.22
N ASN A 67 -3.99 -23.79 -1.13
CA ASN A 67 -5.31 -24.25 -0.71
C ASN A 67 -6.22 -23.03 -0.41
N PRO A 68 -7.41 -22.92 -1.02
CA PRO A 68 -8.39 -21.86 -0.76
C PRO A 68 -8.78 -21.66 0.71
N GLU A 69 -8.64 -22.68 1.55
CA GLU A 69 -8.89 -22.56 2.99
C GLU A 69 -7.87 -21.66 3.71
N ARG A 70 -6.72 -21.41 3.10
CA ARG A 70 -5.73 -20.44 3.57
C ARG A 70 -6.09 -18.99 3.21
N VAL A 71 -7.05 -18.79 2.31
CA VAL A 71 -7.46 -17.47 1.81
C VAL A 71 -8.56 -16.89 2.68
N MET A 72 -8.34 -15.68 3.17
CA MET A 72 -9.31 -14.90 3.92
C MET A 72 -9.55 -13.57 3.22
N VAL A 73 -10.78 -13.33 2.76
CA VAL A 73 -11.17 -12.10 2.08
C VAL A 73 -11.82 -11.14 3.07
N GLY A 74 -11.54 -9.83 2.94
CA GLY A 74 -12.08 -8.77 3.78
C GLY A 74 -12.54 -7.55 2.98
N ASN A 75 -13.04 -6.54 3.69
CA ASN A 75 -13.51 -5.28 3.10
C ASN A 75 -12.33 -4.29 2.86
N GLY A 76 -11.28 -4.77 2.20
CA GLY A 76 -10.07 -4.04 1.86
C GLY A 76 -8.84 -4.52 2.62
N GLY A 77 -7.64 -4.14 2.12
CA GLY A 77 -6.35 -4.56 2.70
C GLY A 77 -6.19 -4.16 4.17
N LEU A 78 -6.57 -2.93 4.52
CA LEU A 78 -6.46 -2.46 5.91
C LEU A 78 -7.31 -3.31 6.87
N GLU A 79 -8.52 -3.74 6.49
CA GLU A 79 -9.34 -4.58 7.36
C GLU A 79 -8.67 -5.94 7.63
N VAL A 80 -8.12 -6.60 6.60
CA VAL A 80 -7.47 -7.90 6.80
C VAL A 80 -6.20 -7.79 7.66
N ILE A 81 -5.44 -6.71 7.49
CA ILE A 81 -4.28 -6.43 8.34
C ILE A 81 -4.73 -6.10 9.78
N SER A 82 -5.78 -5.32 9.96
CA SER A 82 -6.35 -5.00 11.27
C SER A 82 -6.81 -6.27 12.01
N LEU A 83 -7.45 -7.21 11.31
CA LEU A 83 -7.83 -8.49 11.88
C LEU A 83 -6.61 -9.33 12.30
N PHE A 84 -5.54 -9.30 11.52
CA PHE A 84 -4.27 -9.90 11.89
C PHE A 84 -3.68 -9.25 13.15
N LEU A 85 -3.56 -7.92 13.19
CA LEU A 85 -3.06 -7.17 14.36
C LEU A 85 -3.88 -7.50 15.62
N LYS A 86 -5.21 -7.52 15.49
CA LYS A 86 -6.12 -7.89 16.58
C LYS A 86 -5.90 -9.31 17.10
N SER A 87 -5.41 -10.21 16.25
CA SER A 87 -5.17 -11.62 16.61
C SER A 87 -3.86 -11.84 17.37
N LEU A 88 -2.96 -10.86 17.38
CA LEU A 88 -1.70 -10.95 18.14
C LEU A 88 -1.95 -10.83 19.65
N PRO A 89 -1.08 -11.40 20.48
CA PRO A 89 -1.09 -11.14 21.93
C PRO A 89 -1.02 -9.64 22.21
N ARG A 90 -1.64 -9.18 23.28
CA ARG A 90 -1.52 -7.76 23.70
C ARG A 90 -0.07 -7.40 23.95
N GLU A 91 0.26 -6.11 23.73
CA GLU A 91 1.62 -5.59 23.94
C GLU A 91 2.70 -6.30 23.10
N SER A 92 2.30 -6.88 21.95
CA SER A 92 3.24 -7.46 21.01
C SER A 92 4.18 -6.42 20.41
N ASN A 93 5.45 -6.78 20.27
CA ASN A 93 6.41 -6.00 19.51
C ASN A 93 6.24 -6.33 18.03
N ILE A 94 5.93 -5.31 17.22
CA ILE A 94 5.77 -5.40 15.78
C ILE A 94 6.89 -4.61 15.12
N ILE A 95 7.75 -5.34 14.39
CA ILE A 95 8.81 -4.71 13.60
C ILE A 95 8.20 -4.22 12.29
N VAL A 96 8.54 -3.00 11.90
CA VAL A 96 8.13 -2.35 10.64
C VAL A 96 9.31 -1.65 10.00
N GLU A 97 9.19 -1.21 8.75
CA GLU A 97 10.16 -0.28 8.15
C GLU A 97 10.18 1.07 8.91
N GLU A 98 11.30 1.79 8.89
CA GLU A 98 11.45 3.13 9.53
C GLU A 98 10.38 4.12 9.08
N THR A 99 9.96 3.98 7.82
CA THR A 99 8.74 4.59 7.28
C THR A 99 7.88 3.52 6.66
N SER A 100 6.59 3.50 6.94
CA SER A 100 5.67 2.49 6.43
C SER A 100 4.24 3.04 6.31
N TYR A 101 3.27 2.19 5.99
CA TYR A 101 1.90 2.62 5.84
C TYR A 101 1.31 3.14 7.14
N ASP A 102 1.05 4.46 7.20
CA ASP A 102 0.60 5.19 8.39
C ASP A 102 -0.57 4.52 9.12
N ARG A 103 -1.57 4.01 8.37
CA ARG A 103 -2.76 3.39 8.97
C ARG A 103 -2.45 2.09 9.70
N VAL A 104 -1.47 1.32 9.24
CA VAL A 104 -1.05 0.08 9.91
C VAL A 104 -0.31 0.41 11.20
N LEU A 105 0.58 1.41 11.18
CA LEU A 105 1.30 1.84 12.37
C LEU A 105 0.34 2.33 13.47
N LEU A 106 -0.61 3.20 13.09
CA LEU A 106 -1.61 3.74 14.01
C LEU A 106 -2.57 2.67 14.52
N ASP A 107 -2.98 1.72 13.67
CA ASP A 107 -3.86 0.62 14.04
C ASP A 107 -3.18 -0.34 15.02
N ALA A 108 -1.91 -0.70 14.76
CA ALA A 108 -1.12 -1.51 15.69
C ALA A 108 -1.03 -0.85 17.08
N GLN A 109 -0.74 0.45 17.12
CA GLN A 109 -0.70 1.20 18.38
C GLN A 109 -2.09 1.25 19.06
N SER A 110 -3.19 1.34 18.31
CA SER A 110 -4.55 1.36 18.86
C SER A 110 -4.92 0.04 19.55
N TYR A 111 -4.33 -1.08 19.13
CA TYR A 111 -4.45 -2.37 19.81
C TYR A 111 -3.49 -2.55 20.99
N GLY A 112 -2.65 -1.54 21.28
CA GLY A 112 -1.68 -1.56 22.38
C GLY A 112 -0.38 -2.28 22.01
N HIS A 113 -0.07 -2.46 20.71
CA HIS A 113 1.20 -3.04 20.28
C HIS A 113 2.31 -1.99 20.25
N HIS A 114 3.54 -2.44 20.44
CA HIS A 114 4.75 -1.63 20.31
C HIS A 114 5.26 -1.70 18.87
N VAL A 115 5.31 -0.57 18.18
CA VAL A 115 5.81 -0.46 16.82
C VAL A 115 7.28 -0.07 16.85
N ILE A 116 8.14 -0.90 16.25
CA ILE A 116 9.60 -0.76 16.25
C ILE A 116 10.07 -0.70 14.79
N GLY A 117 10.55 0.47 14.37
CA GLY A 117 11.09 0.68 13.03
C GLY A 117 12.48 0.07 12.86
N ILE A 118 12.76 -0.38 11.65
CA ILE A 118 14.10 -0.75 11.16
C ILE A 118 14.45 0.08 9.94
N GLN A 119 15.74 0.39 9.79
CA GLN A 119 16.23 1.23 8.71
C GLN A 119 15.93 0.64 7.34
N LEU A 120 15.54 1.51 6.38
CA LEU A 120 15.40 1.19 4.97
C LEU A 120 16.64 1.57 4.17
N THR A 121 16.96 0.73 3.19
CA THR A 121 17.94 1.00 2.12
C THR A 121 17.20 0.99 0.77
N PRO A 122 17.82 1.41 -0.32
CA PRO A 122 17.23 1.29 -1.66
C PRO A 122 16.86 -0.14 -2.08
N GLU A 123 17.50 -1.15 -1.47
CA GLU A 123 17.31 -2.59 -1.75
C GLU A 123 16.28 -3.27 -0.84
N GLY A 124 15.77 -2.56 0.18
CA GLY A 124 14.84 -3.09 1.20
C GLY A 124 15.29 -2.70 2.61
N VAL A 125 15.04 -3.54 3.61
CA VAL A 125 15.50 -3.26 4.97
C VAL A 125 17.01 -3.42 5.10
N ASP A 126 17.62 -2.61 5.98
CA ASP A 126 18.99 -2.85 6.43
C ASP A 126 19.05 -4.16 7.22
N LEU A 127 19.70 -5.18 6.66
CA LEU A 127 19.71 -6.54 7.23
C LEU A 127 20.55 -6.62 8.52
N ASP A 128 21.56 -5.80 8.68
CA ASP A 128 22.38 -5.75 9.89
C ASP A 128 21.56 -5.13 11.02
N HIS A 129 20.93 -3.98 10.78
CA HIS A 129 20.01 -3.38 11.76
C HIS A 129 18.82 -4.29 12.09
N PHE A 130 18.25 -4.97 11.08
CA PHE A 130 17.18 -5.96 11.32
C PHE A 130 17.67 -7.08 12.24
N GLY A 131 18.86 -7.64 11.97
CA GLY A 131 19.51 -8.65 12.80
C GLY A 131 19.70 -8.19 14.25
N ASP A 132 20.18 -6.97 14.43
CA ASP A 132 20.36 -6.38 15.77
C ASP A 132 19.03 -6.24 16.52
N VAL A 133 17.99 -5.73 15.86
CA VAL A 133 16.67 -5.56 16.48
C VAL A 133 16.08 -6.91 16.90
N VAL A 134 16.06 -7.92 16.02
CA VAL A 134 15.47 -9.24 16.34
C VAL A 134 16.26 -10.04 17.37
N ASN A 135 17.52 -9.69 17.60
CA ASN A 135 18.33 -10.29 18.67
C ASN A 135 18.10 -9.65 20.04
N ASN A 136 17.69 -8.38 20.06
CA ASN A 136 17.51 -7.60 21.29
C ASN A 136 16.05 -7.43 21.70
N VAL A 137 15.10 -7.67 20.78
CA VAL A 137 13.67 -7.49 21.00
C VAL A 137 12.94 -8.82 20.76
N SER A 138 12.09 -9.21 21.70
CA SER A 138 11.18 -10.34 21.48
C SER A 138 10.05 -9.90 20.53
N ALA A 139 10.30 -9.99 19.23
CA ALA A 139 9.34 -9.59 18.21
C ALA A 139 8.29 -10.68 17.96
N THR A 140 7.04 -10.30 17.82
CA THR A 140 5.92 -11.19 17.49
C THR A 140 5.67 -11.23 15.99
N ALA A 141 5.76 -10.08 15.31
CA ALA A 141 5.53 -9.95 13.88
C ALA A 141 6.47 -8.95 13.24
N PHE A 142 6.71 -9.15 11.95
CA PHE A 142 7.27 -8.17 11.03
C PHE A 142 6.22 -7.84 9.97
N TYR A 143 5.99 -6.57 9.71
CA TYR A 143 5.14 -6.07 8.63
C TYR A 143 5.98 -5.23 7.68
N GLY A 144 5.95 -5.56 6.38
CA GLY A 144 6.70 -4.84 5.35
C GLY A 144 5.95 -4.77 4.02
N ILE A 145 6.36 -3.81 3.17
CA ILE A 145 5.78 -3.54 1.85
C ILE A 145 6.88 -3.72 0.80
N PRO A 146 7.04 -4.92 0.24
CA PRO A 146 8.23 -5.24 -0.56
C PRO A 146 8.18 -4.67 -1.99
N PHE A 147 7.00 -4.28 -2.49
CA PHE A 147 6.81 -3.78 -3.85
C PHE A 147 6.16 -2.42 -3.87
N HIS A 148 6.82 -1.46 -4.54
CA HIS A 148 6.32 -0.09 -4.68
C HIS A 148 5.91 0.50 -3.33
N HIS A 149 6.83 0.43 -2.41
CA HIS A 149 6.66 0.73 -0.98
C HIS A 149 5.91 2.05 -0.73
N ASN A 150 4.94 2.00 0.15
CA ASN A 150 4.25 3.19 0.65
C ASN A 150 4.84 3.60 2.03
N PRO A 151 5.58 4.73 2.13
CA PRO A 151 5.51 5.89 1.22
C PRO A 151 6.67 6.05 0.21
N THR A 152 7.73 5.26 0.24
CA THR A 152 9.02 5.61 -0.40
C THR A 152 9.13 5.27 -1.88
N GLY A 153 8.33 4.33 -2.39
CA GLY A 153 8.44 3.81 -3.76
C GLY A 153 9.54 2.76 -3.96
N ILE A 154 10.28 2.40 -2.91
CA ILE A 154 11.34 1.37 -2.93
C ILE A 154 10.74 0.01 -3.34
N ASN A 155 11.54 -0.79 -4.04
CA ASN A 155 11.26 -2.21 -4.25
C ASN A 155 12.37 -3.01 -3.60
N TYR A 156 12.01 -3.96 -2.76
CA TYR A 156 12.98 -4.88 -2.18
C TYR A 156 13.59 -5.76 -3.27
N THR A 157 14.87 -6.03 -3.16
CA THR A 157 15.47 -7.11 -3.94
C THR A 157 14.95 -8.46 -3.47
N GLU A 158 15.05 -9.46 -4.33
CA GLU A 158 14.64 -10.83 -3.96
C GLU A 158 15.49 -11.36 -2.80
N GLU A 159 16.80 -11.10 -2.85
CA GLU A 159 17.77 -11.48 -1.82
C GLU A 159 17.42 -10.86 -0.46
N ASN A 160 17.04 -9.57 -0.45
CA ASN A 160 16.66 -8.88 0.79
C ASN A 160 15.38 -9.50 1.38
N ARG A 161 14.33 -9.71 0.55
CA ARG A 161 13.09 -10.36 0.99
C ARG A 161 13.33 -11.74 1.56
N MET A 162 14.08 -12.59 0.85
CA MET A 162 14.42 -13.95 1.29
C MET A 162 15.23 -13.95 2.60
N ALA A 163 16.12 -12.98 2.79
CA ALA A 163 16.88 -12.84 4.03
C ALA A 163 15.95 -12.50 5.22
N VAL A 164 15.01 -11.55 5.03
CA VAL A 164 14.00 -11.20 6.05
C VAL A 164 13.13 -12.41 6.39
N GLU A 165 12.61 -13.12 5.40
CA GLU A 165 11.78 -14.30 5.58
C GLU A 165 12.51 -15.42 6.34
N ARG A 166 13.79 -15.65 6.01
CA ARG A 166 14.64 -16.62 6.71
C ARG A 166 14.80 -16.26 8.17
N VAL A 167 15.18 -15.00 8.48
CA VAL A 167 15.34 -14.54 9.87
C VAL A 167 14.02 -14.63 10.64
N CYS A 168 12.92 -14.23 10.04
CA CYS A 168 11.60 -14.33 10.67
C CYS A 168 11.26 -15.78 11.00
N ARG A 169 11.52 -16.72 10.08
CA ARG A 169 11.29 -18.16 10.29
C ARG A 169 12.16 -18.73 11.41
N GLU A 170 13.45 -18.43 11.40
CA GLU A 170 14.41 -18.87 12.42
C GLU A 170 14.04 -18.37 13.83
N LYS A 171 13.59 -17.11 13.91
CA LYS A 171 13.18 -16.46 15.16
C LYS A 171 11.72 -16.69 15.54
N LYS A 172 10.95 -17.41 14.71
CA LYS A 172 9.48 -17.64 14.88
C LYS A 172 8.68 -16.32 14.92
N ILE A 173 9.08 -15.35 14.15
CA ILE A 173 8.40 -14.06 13.93
C ILE A 173 7.41 -14.24 12.78
N LEU A 174 6.16 -13.81 12.93
CA LEU A 174 5.17 -13.82 11.85
C LEU A 174 5.54 -12.75 10.81
N CYS A 175 6.03 -13.17 9.66
CA CYS A 175 6.34 -12.27 8.55
C CYS A 175 5.06 -11.95 7.76
N VAL A 176 4.74 -10.67 7.58
CA VAL A 176 3.60 -10.19 6.79
C VAL A 176 4.11 -9.30 5.67
N TRP A 177 3.85 -9.70 4.43
CA TRP A 177 4.09 -8.88 3.24
C TRP A 177 2.78 -8.26 2.74
N ASP A 178 2.72 -6.93 2.70
CA ASP A 178 1.64 -6.18 2.05
C ASP A 178 2.04 -5.90 0.59
N VAL A 179 1.35 -6.56 -0.33
CA VAL A 179 1.67 -6.51 -1.77
C VAL A 179 0.58 -5.81 -2.59
N CYS A 180 -0.18 -4.91 -1.98
CA CYS A 180 -1.32 -4.27 -2.66
C CYS A 180 -0.96 -3.43 -3.90
N TYR A 181 0.32 -3.15 -4.14
CA TYR A 181 0.85 -2.46 -5.33
C TYR A 181 1.62 -3.36 -6.29
N GLN A 182 1.76 -4.66 -5.99
CA GLN A 182 2.61 -5.60 -6.75
C GLN A 182 2.32 -5.56 -8.26
N ASP A 183 1.05 -5.50 -8.66
CA ASP A 183 0.63 -5.56 -10.06
C ASP A 183 0.72 -4.20 -10.78
N LEU A 184 0.91 -3.11 -10.04
CA LEU A 184 0.99 -1.75 -10.58
C LEU A 184 2.45 -1.36 -10.88
N ARG A 185 3.08 -2.11 -11.76
CA ARG A 185 4.44 -1.88 -12.24
C ARG A 185 4.42 -1.35 -13.67
N TYR A 186 5.11 -0.23 -13.92
CA TYR A 186 4.96 0.55 -15.15
C TYR A 186 6.19 0.50 -16.08
N ASP A 187 7.29 -0.09 -15.65
CA ASP A 187 8.54 -0.23 -16.43
C ASP A 187 8.55 -1.44 -17.40
N GLY A 188 7.43 -2.15 -17.51
CA GLY A 188 7.28 -3.35 -18.36
C GLY A 188 7.90 -4.63 -17.79
N LYS A 189 8.47 -4.57 -16.58
CA LYS A 189 8.97 -5.75 -15.87
C LYS A 189 7.89 -6.33 -14.96
N ARG A 190 8.12 -7.52 -14.44
CA ARG A 190 7.28 -8.12 -13.38
C ARG A 190 8.03 -8.08 -12.06
N ASN A 191 7.30 -7.92 -10.97
CA ASN A 191 7.85 -8.12 -9.63
C ASN A 191 8.10 -9.61 -9.41
N GLY A 192 9.09 -9.93 -8.57
CA GLY A 192 9.35 -11.32 -8.18
C GLY A 192 8.17 -11.93 -7.40
N SER A 193 8.06 -13.25 -7.42
CA SER A 193 7.09 -13.98 -6.60
C SER A 193 7.52 -14.01 -5.13
N ILE A 194 6.56 -14.17 -4.25
CA ILE A 194 6.77 -14.48 -2.83
C ILE A 194 6.43 -15.95 -2.63
N ASP A 195 7.32 -16.70 -1.98
CA ASP A 195 7.04 -18.08 -1.61
C ASP A 195 6.06 -18.13 -0.43
N ILE A 196 4.80 -18.38 -0.74
CA ILE A 196 3.71 -18.56 0.23
C ILE A 196 3.46 -20.03 0.58
N SER A 197 4.53 -20.81 0.65
CA SER A 197 4.49 -22.20 1.11
C SER A 197 3.86 -22.32 2.52
N GLU A 198 3.72 -23.54 3.00
CA GLU A 198 3.04 -23.82 4.28
C GLU A 198 3.71 -23.10 5.48
N TRP A 199 5.00 -22.83 5.39
CA TRP A 199 5.80 -22.15 6.41
C TRP A 199 6.27 -20.74 5.96
N GLY A 200 5.74 -20.27 4.85
CA GLY A 200 6.05 -18.97 4.28
C GLY A 200 5.42 -17.79 5.04
N PRO A 201 5.62 -16.58 4.53
CA PRO A 201 5.01 -15.39 5.08
C PRO A 201 3.48 -15.38 4.91
N ILE A 202 2.82 -14.54 5.70
CA ILE A 202 1.46 -14.09 5.46
C ILE A 202 1.51 -13.10 4.31
N LEU A 203 0.72 -13.33 3.25
CA LEU A 203 0.56 -12.39 2.15
C LEU A 203 -0.72 -11.58 2.36
N SER A 204 -0.64 -10.26 2.35
CA SER A 204 -1.79 -9.35 2.34
C SER A 204 -1.85 -8.60 1.02
N SER A 205 -3.02 -8.52 0.40
CA SER A 205 -3.23 -7.78 -0.83
C SER A 205 -4.61 -7.12 -0.89
N SER A 206 -4.83 -6.27 -1.91
CA SER A 206 -6.09 -5.54 -2.03
C SER A 206 -6.39 -5.15 -3.48
N PHE A 207 -7.64 -5.34 -3.88
CA PHE A 207 -8.17 -4.88 -5.17
C PHE A 207 -8.51 -3.37 -5.19
N THR A 208 -8.32 -2.66 -4.06
CA THR A 208 -8.64 -1.22 -3.97
C THR A 208 -7.74 -0.35 -4.83
N LYS A 209 -6.57 -0.85 -5.25
CA LYS A 209 -5.62 -0.12 -6.10
C LYS A 209 -5.69 -0.55 -7.56
N THR A 210 -6.02 -1.80 -7.80
CA THR A 210 -6.09 -2.41 -9.14
C THR A 210 -7.49 -2.40 -9.74
N ILE A 211 -8.55 -2.22 -8.93
CA ILE A 211 -9.93 -2.04 -9.39
C ILE A 211 -10.44 -0.65 -8.97
N SER A 212 -10.86 -0.49 -7.71
CA SER A 212 -11.26 0.82 -7.19
C SER A 212 -11.27 0.86 -5.65
N PRO A 213 -11.04 2.03 -5.04
CA PRO A 213 -11.16 2.18 -3.59
C PRO A 213 -12.58 1.92 -3.06
N GLY A 214 -13.60 2.13 -3.89
CA GLY A 214 -15.01 1.94 -3.55
C GLY A 214 -15.42 0.47 -3.44
N THR A 215 -14.72 -0.44 -4.12
CA THR A 215 -15.02 -1.89 -4.07
C THR A 215 -14.70 -2.50 -2.71
N LYS A 216 -13.81 -1.89 -1.92
CA LYS A 216 -13.52 -2.36 -0.55
C LYS A 216 -13.31 -3.87 -0.45
N CYS A 217 -12.40 -4.43 -1.25
CA CYS A 217 -12.04 -5.84 -1.19
C CYS A 217 -10.53 -6.00 -1.09
N GLY A 218 -10.11 -6.84 -0.16
CA GLY A 218 -8.73 -7.24 0.04
C GLY A 218 -8.71 -8.68 0.55
N TYR A 219 -7.56 -9.29 0.56
CA TYR A 219 -7.41 -10.65 1.04
C TYR A 219 -6.08 -10.86 1.75
N MET A 220 -6.03 -11.93 2.53
CA MET A 220 -4.84 -12.43 3.19
C MET A 220 -4.71 -13.92 2.91
N ILE A 221 -3.50 -14.38 2.61
CA ILE A 221 -3.15 -15.80 2.53
C ILE A 221 -2.33 -16.13 3.77
N VAL A 222 -2.83 -17.06 4.56
CA VAL A 222 -2.28 -17.34 5.89
C VAL A 222 -1.65 -18.74 5.91
N PRO A 223 -0.47 -18.94 6.51
CA PRO A 223 0.11 -20.27 6.67
C PRO A 223 -0.76 -21.13 7.61
N ASN A 224 -0.77 -22.44 7.38
CA ASN A 224 -1.66 -23.37 8.09
C ASN A 224 -1.52 -23.29 9.61
N HIS A 225 -0.29 -23.15 10.13
CA HIS A 225 -0.04 -23.11 11.57
C HIS A 225 -0.65 -21.89 12.28
N TYR A 226 -1.00 -20.82 11.54
CA TYR A 226 -1.63 -19.62 12.09
C TYR A 226 -3.11 -19.48 11.67
N GLY A 227 -3.54 -20.18 10.63
CA GLY A 227 -4.86 -20.05 10.01
C GLY A 227 -6.02 -20.32 10.97
N GLU A 228 -5.95 -21.37 11.79
CA GLU A 228 -7.01 -21.70 12.75
C GLU A 228 -7.17 -20.61 13.83
N HIS A 229 -6.04 -20.11 14.36
CA HIS A 229 -6.06 -19.05 15.35
C HIS A 229 -6.70 -17.77 14.79
N LEU A 230 -6.26 -17.31 13.62
CA LEU A 230 -6.81 -16.12 12.97
C LEU A 230 -8.28 -16.30 12.61
N SER A 231 -8.67 -17.45 12.08
CA SER A 231 -10.07 -17.77 11.73
C SER A 231 -11.02 -17.64 12.92
N ARG A 232 -10.59 -18.09 14.11
CA ARG A 232 -11.37 -17.94 15.34
C ARG A 232 -11.60 -16.48 15.73
N ILE A 233 -10.58 -15.64 15.61
CA ILE A 233 -10.69 -14.19 15.86
C ILE A 233 -11.62 -13.52 14.86
N VAL A 234 -11.48 -13.85 13.57
CA VAL A 234 -12.29 -13.29 12.49
C VAL A 234 -13.75 -13.67 12.63
N ALA A 235 -14.05 -14.94 12.89
CA ALA A 235 -15.42 -15.43 13.11
C ALA A 235 -16.13 -14.73 14.27
N ASN A 236 -15.38 -14.32 15.31
CA ASN A 236 -15.93 -13.57 16.45
C ASN A 236 -15.97 -12.06 16.22
N THR A 237 -15.39 -11.56 15.11
CA THR A 237 -15.31 -10.11 14.83
C THR A 237 -16.33 -9.66 13.81
N ARG A 238 -16.65 -10.53 12.85
CA ARG A 238 -17.62 -10.24 11.78
C ARG A 238 -18.39 -11.49 11.38
N ILE A 239 -19.57 -11.31 10.79
CA ILE A 239 -20.34 -12.41 10.20
C ILE A 239 -19.76 -12.79 8.85
N ASN A 240 -19.68 -11.83 7.92
CA ASN A 240 -19.07 -11.97 6.60
C ASN A 240 -18.68 -10.61 6.03
N PRO A 241 -17.73 -10.54 5.09
CA PRO A 241 -17.49 -9.32 4.30
C PRO A 241 -18.53 -9.17 3.17
N ASN A 242 -18.48 -8.06 2.44
CA ASN A 242 -19.44 -7.76 1.35
C ASN A 242 -19.37 -8.81 0.23
N LEU A 243 -20.39 -9.65 0.10
CA LEU A 243 -20.44 -10.75 -0.86
C LEU A 243 -20.71 -10.30 -2.31
N PRO A 244 -21.63 -9.35 -2.62
CA PRO A 244 -21.84 -8.89 -3.99
C PRO A 244 -20.57 -8.35 -4.63
N THR A 245 -19.77 -7.59 -3.88
CA THR A 245 -18.48 -7.08 -4.35
C THR A 245 -17.48 -8.21 -4.64
N GLN A 246 -17.42 -9.21 -3.78
CA GLN A 246 -16.52 -10.35 -3.98
C GLN A 246 -16.94 -11.19 -5.19
N ALA A 247 -18.24 -11.39 -5.42
CA ALA A 247 -18.76 -12.05 -6.59
C ALA A 247 -18.44 -11.28 -7.88
N PHE A 248 -18.59 -9.95 -7.85
CA PHE A 248 -18.17 -9.09 -8.96
C PHE A 248 -16.69 -9.23 -9.27
N ILE A 249 -15.81 -9.21 -8.26
CA ILE A 249 -14.37 -9.34 -8.47
C ILE A 249 -14.02 -10.72 -9.03
N ALA A 250 -14.65 -11.79 -8.53
CA ALA A 250 -14.44 -13.12 -9.06
C ALA A 250 -14.81 -13.21 -10.56
N ASP A 251 -16.00 -12.72 -10.96
CA ASP A 251 -16.41 -12.66 -12.35
C ASP A 251 -15.49 -11.77 -13.21
N PHE A 252 -15.02 -10.67 -12.67
CA PHE A 252 -14.14 -9.72 -13.33
C PHE A 252 -12.77 -10.35 -13.65
N ILE A 253 -12.24 -11.18 -12.74
CA ILE A 253 -11.00 -11.94 -12.95
C ILE A 253 -11.25 -13.12 -13.89
N GLU A 254 -12.25 -13.97 -13.64
CA GLU A 254 -12.56 -15.15 -14.46
C GLU A 254 -12.81 -14.81 -15.94
N SER A 255 -13.39 -13.63 -16.21
CA SER A 255 -13.67 -13.16 -17.56
C SER A 255 -12.45 -12.58 -18.30
N GLY A 256 -11.28 -12.45 -17.66
CA GLY A 256 -10.08 -11.79 -18.19
C GLY A 256 -10.15 -10.26 -18.19
N ARG A 257 -11.29 -9.67 -17.83
CA ARG A 257 -11.48 -8.19 -17.81
C ARG A 257 -10.58 -7.50 -16.77
N PHE A 258 -10.20 -8.22 -15.73
CA PHE A 258 -9.26 -7.71 -14.74
C PHE A 258 -7.88 -7.46 -15.34
N ASP A 259 -7.35 -8.41 -16.11
CA ASP A 259 -6.04 -8.30 -16.75
C ASP A 259 -6.02 -7.18 -17.79
N ASP A 260 -7.08 -7.05 -18.60
CA ASP A 260 -7.25 -5.96 -19.55
C ASP A 260 -7.31 -4.59 -18.85
N PHE A 261 -8.02 -4.51 -17.73
CA PHE A 261 -8.12 -3.28 -16.95
C PHE A 261 -6.80 -2.93 -16.26
N LEU A 262 -6.08 -3.90 -15.72
CA LEU A 262 -4.76 -3.73 -15.13
C LEU A 262 -3.75 -3.24 -16.17
N ALA A 263 -3.73 -3.83 -17.36
CA ALA A 263 -2.88 -3.37 -18.46
C ALA A 263 -3.20 -1.91 -18.86
N TYR A 264 -4.48 -1.56 -18.90
CA TYR A 264 -4.91 -0.18 -19.11
C TYR A 264 -4.39 0.76 -18.01
N LEU A 265 -4.50 0.39 -16.73
CA LEU A 265 -3.96 1.20 -15.61
C LEU A 265 -2.46 1.40 -15.73
N CYS A 266 -1.71 0.35 -16.04
CA CYS A 266 -0.26 0.44 -16.22
C CYS A 266 0.11 1.39 -17.36
N THR A 267 -0.61 1.33 -18.48
CA THR A 267 -0.43 2.24 -19.62
C THR A 267 -0.77 3.69 -19.26
N LEU A 268 -1.86 3.90 -18.52
CA LEU A 268 -2.32 5.22 -18.08
C LEU A 268 -1.35 5.91 -17.09
N TYR A 269 -0.80 5.13 -16.15
CA TYR A 269 0.03 5.69 -15.07
C TYR A 269 1.51 5.80 -15.41
N LYS A 270 1.98 5.06 -16.42
CA LYS A 270 3.38 5.11 -16.85
C LYS A 270 3.89 6.54 -17.16
N PRO A 271 3.26 7.33 -18.06
CA PRO A 271 3.73 8.68 -18.36
C PRO A 271 3.68 9.62 -17.14
N ARG A 272 2.76 9.38 -16.21
CA ARG A 272 2.64 10.15 -14.95
C ARG A 272 3.81 9.87 -14.01
N MET A 273 4.19 8.60 -13.89
CA MET A 273 5.39 8.18 -13.16
C MET A 273 6.67 8.76 -13.79
N GLU A 274 6.79 8.68 -15.11
CA GLU A 274 7.96 9.19 -15.82
C GLU A 274 8.10 10.72 -15.63
N ALA A 275 7.00 11.45 -15.70
CA ALA A 275 6.98 12.90 -15.43
C ALA A 275 7.41 13.22 -13.99
N LEU A 276 6.92 12.47 -13.00
CA LEU A 276 7.32 12.65 -11.60
C LEU A 276 8.80 12.39 -11.41
N ASN A 277 9.32 11.24 -11.89
CA ASN A 277 10.73 10.89 -11.78
C ASN A 277 11.62 11.95 -12.43
N SER A 278 11.28 12.39 -13.65
CA SER A 278 12.04 13.40 -14.39
C SER A 278 12.07 14.74 -13.67
N ALA A 279 10.91 15.20 -13.18
CA ALA A 279 10.80 16.46 -12.46
C ALA A 279 11.57 16.43 -11.12
N LEU A 280 11.46 15.35 -10.36
CA LEU A 280 12.21 15.19 -9.11
C LEU A 280 13.72 15.14 -9.34
N HIS A 281 14.15 14.41 -10.35
CA HIS A 281 15.57 14.31 -10.66
C HIS A 281 16.18 15.64 -11.09
N ALA A 282 15.43 16.42 -11.87
CA ALA A 282 15.89 17.72 -12.36
C ALA A 282 15.85 18.82 -11.30
N LEU A 283 14.83 18.83 -10.41
CA LEU A 283 14.55 19.97 -9.55
C LEU A 283 14.87 19.73 -8.08
N LEU A 284 14.77 18.49 -7.60
CA LEU A 284 14.97 18.10 -6.19
C LEU A 284 15.89 16.87 -6.09
N PRO A 285 17.11 16.89 -6.71
CA PRO A 285 18.02 15.75 -6.66
C PRO A 285 18.42 15.49 -5.20
N GLY A 286 18.43 14.19 -4.81
CA GLY A 286 18.79 13.77 -3.45
C GLY A 286 17.66 13.86 -2.42
N ALA A 287 16.54 14.52 -2.73
CA ALA A 287 15.42 14.62 -1.80
C ALA A 287 14.56 13.33 -1.73
N PHE A 288 14.68 12.41 -2.69
CA PHE A 288 13.90 11.18 -2.78
C PHE A 288 14.81 9.94 -2.76
N PRO A 289 14.35 8.80 -2.20
CA PRO A 289 15.22 7.64 -2.00
C PRO A 289 15.58 6.91 -3.29
N VAL A 290 14.61 6.75 -4.21
CA VAL A 290 14.78 6.02 -5.47
C VAL A 290 13.86 6.57 -6.55
N ALA A 291 14.26 6.40 -7.82
CA ALA A 291 13.33 6.56 -8.95
C ALA A 291 12.29 5.44 -8.90
N ILE A 292 11.01 5.79 -8.86
CA ILE A 292 9.93 4.81 -8.75
C ILE A 292 9.70 4.08 -10.07
N THR A 293 9.27 2.83 -9.99
CA THR A 293 8.97 1.96 -11.15
C THR A 293 7.51 1.54 -11.22
N GLY A 294 6.71 1.94 -10.24
CA GLY A 294 5.30 1.60 -10.13
C GLY A 294 4.65 2.18 -8.87
N GLY A 295 3.51 1.61 -8.49
CA GLY A 295 2.76 2.04 -7.31
C GLY A 295 2.17 3.45 -7.45
N PHE A 296 1.90 4.08 -6.32
CA PHE A 296 1.22 5.39 -6.29
C PHE A 296 2.05 6.49 -5.63
N PHE A 297 3.20 6.16 -5.01
CA PHE A 297 3.88 7.05 -4.10
C PHE A 297 5.38 7.17 -4.35
N THR A 298 5.90 8.30 -3.94
CA THR A 298 7.28 8.51 -3.49
C THR A 298 7.28 9.40 -2.26
N SER A 299 8.39 9.43 -1.54
CA SER A 299 8.59 10.36 -0.43
C SER A 299 9.73 11.32 -0.71
N LEU A 300 9.69 12.47 -0.08
CA LEU A 300 10.78 13.44 -0.09
C LEU A 300 11.18 13.79 1.34
N THR A 301 12.49 13.98 1.54
CA THR A 301 13.03 14.67 2.71
C THR A 301 13.60 16.01 2.25
N LEU A 302 12.99 17.11 2.67
CA LEU A 302 13.42 18.47 2.35
C LEU A 302 14.33 18.96 3.49
N GLU A 303 15.63 18.75 3.34
CA GLU A 303 16.63 18.99 4.39
C GLU A 303 16.75 20.47 4.78
N ASN A 304 16.45 21.38 3.85
CA ASN A 304 16.46 22.82 4.09
C ASN A 304 15.23 23.35 4.85
N ILE A 305 14.23 22.50 5.15
CA ILE A 305 13.02 22.87 5.87
C ILE A 305 13.08 22.30 7.28
N SER A 306 13.37 23.15 8.26
CA SER A 306 13.40 22.75 9.65
C SER A 306 12.00 22.56 10.26
N SER A 307 11.91 21.91 11.41
CA SER A 307 10.63 21.60 12.05
C SER A 307 9.83 22.84 12.51
N ASP A 308 10.47 23.95 12.80
CA ASP A 308 9.82 25.23 13.11
C ASP A 308 9.32 25.96 11.86
N GLN A 309 9.86 25.66 10.66
CA GLN A 309 9.43 26.16 9.38
C GLN A 309 8.30 25.34 8.75
N GLU A 310 8.09 24.10 9.19
CA GLU A 310 7.15 23.12 8.59
C GLU A 310 5.76 23.71 8.30
N ALA A 311 5.12 24.30 9.30
CA ALA A 311 3.77 24.85 9.17
C ALA A 311 3.71 26.01 8.15
N SER A 312 4.72 26.88 8.15
CA SER A 312 4.83 28.01 7.22
C SER A 312 5.09 27.53 5.80
N PHE A 313 5.96 26.56 5.64
CA PHE A 313 6.25 25.94 4.34
C PHE A 313 5.00 25.27 3.72
N ILE A 314 4.29 24.43 4.46
CA ILE A 314 3.06 23.77 4.00
C ILE A 314 2.00 24.82 3.59
N LYS A 315 1.89 25.90 4.36
CA LYS A 315 0.98 27.00 4.02
C LYS A 315 1.38 27.69 2.71
N CYS A 316 2.65 28.05 2.55
CA CYS A 316 3.17 28.67 1.33
C CYS A 316 2.99 27.76 0.11
N ALA A 317 3.28 26.46 0.23
CA ALA A 317 3.05 25.48 -0.84
C ALA A 317 1.56 25.43 -1.25
N LYS A 318 0.66 25.44 -0.28
CA LYS A 318 -0.79 25.49 -0.54
C LYS A 318 -1.22 26.77 -1.23
N GLU A 319 -0.68 27.92 -0.84
CA GLU A 319 -0.94 29.22 -1.49
C GLU A 319 -0.38 29.25 -2.92
N ALA A 320 0.73 28.55 -3.18
CA ALA A 320 1.28 28.32 -4.52
C ALA A 320 0.48 27.28 -5.35
N GLY A 321 -0.59 26.71 -4.80
CA GLY A 321 -1.45 25.73 -5.46
C GLY A 321 -1.00 24.27 -5.29
N VAL A 322 -0.05 23.97 -4.40
CA VAL A 322 0.46 22.62 -4.16
C VAL A 322 0.01 22.11 -2.77
N GLY A 323 -0.88 21.13 -2.75
CA GLY A 323 -1.34 20.47 -1.54
C GLY A 323 -0.37 19.37 -1.11
N ILE A 324 0.32 19.59 0.02
CA ILE A 324 1.20 18.63 0.69
C ILE A 324 0.93 18.61 2.19
N ALA A 325 1.43 17.60 2.87
CA ALA A 325 1.47 17.54 4.34
C ALA A 325 2.71 16.77 4.81
N ALA A 326 3.15 17.04 6.00
CA ALA A 326 4.13 16.20 6.68
C ALA A 326 3.58 14.78 6.86
N ALA A 327 4.45 13.79 6.68
CA ALA A 327 4.08 12.37 6.72
C ALA A 327 4.60 11.67 8.01
N TRP A 328 4.60 12.37 9.15
CA TRP A 328 5.14 11.86 10.41
C TRP A 328 4.41 10.64 10.95
N ASP A 329 3.13 10.46 10.63
CA ASP A 329 2.38 9.26 11.00
C ASP A 329 2.85 8.01 10.26
N ALA A 330 3.53 8.17 9.12
CA ALA A 330 4.16 7.09 8.39
C ALA A 330 5.57 6.74 8.92
N VAL A 331 6.11 7.49 9.87
CA VAL A 331 7.43 7.26 10.47
C VAL A 331 7.27 6.46 11.77
N ALA A 332 8.01 5.36 11.88
CA ALA A 332 8.03 4.56 13.10
C ALA A 332 8.49 5.39 14.31
N PRO A 333 7.92 5.15 15.50
CA PRO A 333 8.14 6.03 16.68
C PRO A 333 9.61 6.26 17.03
N ASN A 334 10.43 5.22 16.93
CA ASN A 334 11.87 5.28 17.26
C ASN A 334 12.72 6.03 16.22
N PHE A 335 12.18 6.35 15.04
CA PHE A 335 12.88 7.13 14.00
C PHE A 335 12.40 8.58 13.89
N ARG A 336 11.27 8.95 14.50
CA ARG A 336 10.65 10.27 14.31
C ARG A 336 11.58 11.43 14.66
N GLU A 337 12.31 11.33 15.77
CA GLU A 337 13.20 12.41 16.21
C GLU A 337 14.39 12.59 15.27
N GLU A 338 15.00 11.48 14.84
CA GLU A 338 16.12 11.50 13.90
C GLU A 338 15.71 12.05 12.53
N MET A 339 14.59 11.59 12.01
CA MET A 339 14.09 12.08 10.72
C MET A 339 13.70 13.56 10.75
N ARG A 340 13.12 14.05 11.86
CA ARG A 340 12.85 15.48 12.03
C ARG A 340 14.10 16.36 12.03
N LYS A 341 15.24 15.82 12.49
CA LYS A 341 16.54 16.51 12.41
C LYS A 341 17.09 16.56 10.99
N LYS A 342 16.70 15.62 10.12
CA LYS A 342 17.10 15.60 8.70
C LYS A 342 16.31 16.59 7.84
N GLY A 343 15.12 17.04 8.27
CA GLY A 343 14.29 17.97 7.53
C GLY A 343 12.81 17.57 7.49
N LEU A 344 12.04 18.23 6.63
CA LEU A 344 10.62 17.94 6.45
C LEU A 344 10.42 16.68 5.58
N PHE A 345 9.79 15.66 6.16
CA PHE A 345 9.40 14.43 5.46
C PHE A 345 7.97 14.54 4.92
N ILE A 346 7.80 14.40 3.60
CA ILE A 346 6.52 14.42 2.91
C ILE A 346 6.35 13.22 1.99
N ARG A 347 5.08 12.83 1.76
CA ARG A 347 4.72 11.80 0.77
C ARG A 347 4.02 12.45 -0.40
N LEU A 348 4.41 12.06 -1.61
CA LEU A 348 3.78 12.50 -2.86
C LEU A 348 3.03 11.35 -3.53
N THR A 349 1.88 11.66 -4.13
CA THR A 349 1.09 10.74 -4.96
C THR A 349 0.86 11.34 -6.34
N PHE A 350 0.86 10.52 -7.40
CA PHE A 350 0.83 11.03 -8.76
C PHE A 350 -0.30 10.48 -9.67
N PRO A 351 -0.91 9.31 -9.42
CA PRO A 351 -1.78 8.66 -10.41
C PRO A 351 -3.00 9.49 -10.85
N ALA A 352 -3.44 10.41 -10.01
CA ALA A 352 -4.64 11.21 -10.26
C ALA A 352 -4.43 12.37 -11.28
N TYR A 353 -3.18 12.66 -11.67
CA TYR A 353 -2.86 13.88 -12.40
C TYR A 353 -2.14 13.62 -13.72
N GLU A 354 -2.43 14.45 -14.72
CA GLU A 354 -1.72 14.46 -15.99
C GLU A 354 -0.24 14.85 -15.84
N PRO A 355 0.66 14.33 -16.72
CA PRO A 355 2.11 14.58 -16.64
C PRO A 355 2.48 16.06 -16.46
N HIS A 356 1.96 16.95 -17.30
CA HIS A 356 2.26 18.38 -17.24
C HIS A 356 1.89 19.04 -15.90
N LYS A 357 0.83 18.52 -15.24
CA LYS A 357 0.38 19.03 -13.96
C LYS A 357 1.29 18.55 -12.82
N ILE A 358 1.81 17.33 -12.94
CA ILE A 358 2.81 16.79 -12.01
C ILE A 358 4.10 17.61 -12.09
N GLU A 359 4.62 17.85 -13.32
CA GLU A 359 5.82 18.66 -13.54
C GLU A 359 5.66 20.06 -12.98
N TRP A 360 4.54 20.72 -13.26
CA TRP A 360 4.20 22.02 -12.70
C TRP A 360 4.16 22.00 -11.17
N GLY A 361 3.55 20.99 -10.56
CA GLY A 361 3.46 20.85 -9.10
C GLY A 361 4.81 20.71 -8.44
N ILE A 362 5.72 19.91 -9.01
CA ILE A 362 7.10 19.76 -8.51
C ILE A 362 7.89 21.05 -8.70
N SER A 363 7.74 21.76 -9.82
CA SER A 363 8.35 23.09 -10.02
C SER A 363 7.92 24.08 -8.94
N LYS A 364 6.61 24.16 -8.64
CA LYS A 364 6.09 25.04 -7.58
C LYS A 364 6.56 24.61 -6.18
N LEU A 365 6.68 23.32 -5.93
CA LEU A 365 7.23 22.81 -4.67
C LEU A 365 8.69 23.24 -4.50
N LYS A 366 9.51 23.14 -5.56
CA LYS A 366 10.91 23.60 -5.58
C LYS A 366 11.01 25.11 -5.37
N GLU A 367 10.25 25.90 -6.14
CA GLU A 367 10.21 27.36 -5.98
C GLU A 367 9.86 27.76 -4.53
N THR A 368 8.91 27.02 -3.92
CA THR A 368 8.52 27.26 -2.52
C THR A 368 9.67 26.88 -1.57
N ALA A 369 10.34 25.74 -1.81
CA ALA A 369 11.45 25.31 -0.97
C ALA A 369 12.63 26.30 -0.99
N ASP A 370 12.87 26.95 -2.14
CA ASP A 370 13.93 27.96 -2.29
C ASP A 370 13.68 29.26 -1.50
N LEU A 371 12.45 29.48 -1.04
CA LEU A 371 12.15 30.62 -0.16
C LEU A 371 12.53 30.39 1.31
N PHE A 372 12.83 29.15 1.69
CA PHE A 372 13.10 28.74 3.05
C PHE A 372 14.57 28.31 3.30
N GLY A 373 15.37 28.15 2.21
CA GLY A 373 16.74 27.67 2.30
C GLY A 373 17.80 28.59 1.71
#